data_99d4c395885b04ff76e6463c76f16649
#
_entry.id   99d4c395885b04ff76e6463c76f16649
#
_cell.length_a   1.000
_cell.length_b   1.000
_cell.length_c   1.000
_cell.angle_alpha   90.00
_cell.angle_beta   90.00
_cell.angle_gamma   90.00
#
_symmetry.space_group_name_H-M   'P 1'
#
loop_
_entity.id
_entity.type
_entity.pdbx_description
1 polymer ?
#
loop_
_entity_poly.entity_id
_entity_poly.type
_entity_poly.pdbx_seq_one_letter_code
_entity_poly.pdbx_strand_id
1 'polypeptide(L)'
;MSLLGFLKGFLGTSRLSEMARGYLEAALWVATDEDGYPLDRDYSLSDFSTETVAKAERDCQEFASANAELYSRIGIGEDKAGHLFWLVRMGSGVSFTDDFKTGTVEMQIAKKLDTSARKYGEAHVMPNDEGELDIFTG
;
A
#
# COMPACT_ATOMS: atom_id res chain seq x y z
N MET A 1 -22.97 -4.58 -18.73
CA MET A 1 -22.02 -4.94 -17.67
C MET A 1 -22.41 -6.29 -17.07
N SER A 2 -21.47 -7.18 -16.90
CA SER A 2 -21.75 -8.46 -16.28
C SER A 2 -21.94 -8.31 -14.77
N LEU A 3 -22.71 -9.23 -14.18
CA LEU A 3 -22.87 -9.28 -12.74
C LEU A 3 -21.52 -9.44 -12.05
N LEU A 4 -20.65 -10.25 -12.63
CA LEU A 4 -19.31 -10.48 -12.09
C LEU A 4 -18.48 -9.20 -12.02
N GLY A 5 -18.55 -8.38 -13.07
CA GLY A 5 -17.85 -7.09 -13.09
C GLY A 5 -18.36 -6.12 -12.05
N PHE A 6 -19.68 -6.10 -11.84
CA PHE A 6 -20.30 -5.28 -10.80
C PHE A 6 -19.86 -5.73 -9.41
N LEU A 7 -19.89 -7.03 -9.15
CA LEU A 7 -19.47 -7.59 -7.87
C LEU A 7 -17.99 -7.34 -7.59
N LYS A 8 -17.16 -7.48 -8.63
CA LYS A 8 -15.73 -7.20 -8.51
C LYS A 8 -15.48 -5.76 -8.05
N GLY A 9 -16.13 -4.79 -8.70
CA GLY A 9 -15.96 -3.38 -8.34
C GLY A 9 -16.42 -3.10 -6.91
N PHE A 10 -17.57 -3.62 -6.54
CA PHE A 10 -18.11 -3.46 -5.19
C PHE A 10 -17.19 -4.08 -4.13
N LEU A 11 -16.81 -5.34 -4.33
CA LEU A 11 -15.98 -6.06 -3.37
C LEU A 11 -14.56 -5.48 -3.31
N GLY A 12 -14.01 -5.05 -4.47
CA GLY A 12 -12.66 -4.52 -4.54
C GLY A 12 -12.49 -3.17 -3.87
N THR A 13 -13.56 -2.36 -3.76
CA THR A 13 -13.48 -1.02 -3.16
C THR A 13 -14.18 -0.93 -1.82
N SER A 14 -15.35 -1.56 -1.66
CA SER A 14 -16.19 -1.43 -0.47
C SER A 14 -15.71 -2.28 0.70
N ARG A 15 -14.92 -3.31 0.43
CA ARG A 15 -14.45 -4.26 1.45
C ARG A 15 -12.96 -4.19 1.73
N LEU A 16 -12.29 -3.17 1.22
CA LEU A 16 -10.88 -2.98 1.54
C LEU A 16 -10.73 -2.70 3.03
N SER A 17 -9.77 -3.36 3.67
CA SER A 17 -9.37 -2.99 5.01
C SER A 17 -8.80 -1.58 4.98
N GLU A 18 -8.84 -0.90 6.10
CA GLU A 18 -8.32 0.47 6.20
C GLU A 18 -6.85 0.51 5.77
N MET A 19 -6.08 -0.48 6.19
CA MET A 19 -4.66 -0.55 5.83
C MET A 19 -4.46 -0.79 4.34
N ALA A 20 -5.19 -1.73 3.74
CA ALA A 20 -5.06 -2.00 2.31
C ALA A 20 -5.52 -0.80 1.48
N ARG A 21 -6.54 -0.08 1.93
CA ARG A 21 -6.96 1.16 1.28
C ARG A 21 -5.82 2.18 1.27
N GLY A 22 -5.20 2.42 2.42
CA GLY A 22 -4.07 3.35 2.51
C GLY A 22 -2.92 2.92 1.60
N TYR A 23 -2.64 1.63 1.55
CA TYR A 23 -1.60 1.04 0.71
C TYR A 23 -1.88 1.30 -0.78
N LEU A 24 -3.10 1.00 -1.24
CA LEU A 24 -3.46 1.17 -2.65
C LEU A 24 -3.62 2.64 -3.03
N GLU A 25 -4.11 3.48 -2.14
CA GLU A 25 -4.17 4.93 -2.38
C GLU A 25 -2.77 5.50 -2.57
N ALA A 26 -1.82 5.11 -1.73
CA ALA A 26 -0.44 5.56 -1.86
C ALA A 26 0.13 5.13 -3.21
N ALA A 27 -0.16 3.90 -3.63
CA ALA A 27 0.28 3.39 -4.92
C ALA A 27 -0.24 4.25 -6.08
N LEU A 28 -1.50 4.67 -6.01
CA LEU A 28 -2.07 5.55 -7.05
C LEU A 28 -1.44 6.93 -7.07
N TRP A 29 -1.22 7.49 -5.87
CA TRP A 29 -0.82 8.90 -5.76
C TRP A 29 0.64 9.13 -6.13
N VAL A 30 1.51 8.16 -5.89
CA VAL A 30 2.94 8.34 -6.09
C VAL A 30 3.47 7.69 -7.37
N ALA A 31 2.73 6.75 -7.96
CA ALA A 31 3.12 6.15 -9.21
C ALA A 31 2.78 7.08 -10.37
N THR A 32 3.61 7.06 -11.41
CA THR A 32 3.40 7.87 -12.61
C THR A 32 3.32 6.98 -13.83
N ASP A 33 2.65 7.48 -14.87
CA ASP A 33 2.61 6.81 -16.17
C ASP A 33 3.89 7.11 -16.96
N GLU A 34 3.95 6.62 -18.21
CA GLU A 34 5.12 6.79 -19.08
C GLU A 34 5.42 8.27 -19.38
N ASP A 35 4.39 9.12 -19.31
CA ASP A 35 4.53 10.55 -19.59
C ASP A 35 4.81 11.37 -18.34
N GLY A 36 4.93 10.72 -17.17
CA GLY A 36 5.24 11.38 -15.92
C GLY A 36 4.03 11.92 -15.16
N TYR A 37 2.81 11.61 -15.60
CA TYR A 37 1.60 12.03 -14.89
C TYR A 37 1.21 11.04 -13.80
N PRO A 38 0.71 11.52 -12.65
CA PRO A 38 0.26 10.61 -11.60
C PRO A 38 -0.84 9.67 -12.10
N LEU A 39 -0.80 8.41 -11.68
CA LEU A 39 -1.79 7.43 -12.08
C LEU A 39 -3.20 7.80 -11.62
N ASP A 40 -3.33 8.50 -10.49
CA ASP A 40 -4.66 8.88 -9.98
C ASP A 40 -5.38 9.90 -10.89
N ARG A 41 -4.69 10.49 -11.86
CA ARG A 41 -5.35 11.31 -12.87
C ARG A 41 -6.33 10.50 -13.72
N ASP A 42 -5.95 9.28 -14.10
CA ASP A 42 -6.71 8.45 -15.03
C ASP A 42 -7.29 7.18 -14.40
N TYR A 43 -6.88 6.83 -13.20
CA TYR A 43 -7.25 5.58 -12.53
C TYR A 43 -7.77 5.84 -11.13
N SER A 44 -8.56 4.90 -10.62
CA SER A 44 -9.07 4.92 -9.26
C SER A 44 -8.80 3.59 -8.57
N LEU A 45 -9.16 3.46 -7.30
CA LEU A 45 -8.99 2.21 -6.56
C LEU A 45 -9.69 1.04 -7.24
N SER A 46 -10.83 1.28 -7.89
CA SER A 46 -11.59 0.22 -8.56
C SER A 46 -10.90 -0.32 -9.81
N ASP A 47 -9.85 0.34 -10.27
CA ASP A 47 -9.10 -0.11 -11.44
C ASP A 47 -8.01 -1.14 -11.12
N PHE A 48 -7.71 -1.38 -9.86
CA PHE A 48 -6.80 -2.46 -9.49
C PHE A 48 -7.44 -3.80 -9.80
N SER A 49 -6.66 -4.73 -10.37
CA SER A 49 -7.17 -6.07 -10.67
C SER A 49 -7.53 -6.82 -9.39
N THR A 50 -8.40 -7.81 -9.52
CA THR A 50 -8.84 -8.64 -8.39
C THR A 50 -7.65 -9.32 -7.71
N GLU A 51 -6.72 -9.83 -8.50
CA GLU A 51 -5.52 -10.50 -7.98
C GLU A 51 -4.65 -9.52 -7.18
N THR A 52 -4.50 -8.29 -7.69
CA THR A 52 -3.72 -7.27 -7.01
C THR A 52 -4.36 -6.86 -5.69
N VAL A 53 -5.69 -6.67 -5.67
CA VAL A 53 -6.41 -6.35 -4.44
C VAL A 53 -6.25 -7.46 -3.40
N ALA A 54 -6.41 -8.72 -3.83
CA ALA A 54 -6.26 -9.88 -2.92
C ALA A 54 -4.84 -9.96 -2.35
N LYS A 55 -3.84 -9.71 -3.18
CA LYS A 55 -2.45 -9.73 -2.73
C LYS A 55 -2.15 -8.58 -1.77
N ALA A 56 -2.65 -7.38 -2.07
CA ALA A 56 -2.50 -6.23 -1.19
C ALA A 56 -3.12 -6.49 0.18
N GLU A 57 -4.33 -7.05 0.21
CA GLU A 57 -4.99 -7.41 1.46
C GLU A 57 -4.18 -8.43 2.25
N ARG A 58 -3.65 -9.45 1.58
CA ARG A 58 -2.85 -10.48 2.24
C ARG A 58 -1.56 -9.90 2.82
N ASP A 59 -0.82 -9.12 2.03
CA ASP A 59 0.43 -8.53 2.49
C ASP A 59 0.18 -7.56 3.65
N CYS A 60 -0.85 -6.74 3.55
CA CYS A 60 -1.22 -5.80 4.62
C CYS A 60 -1.65 -6.53 5.88
N GLN A 61 -2.43 -7.60 5.75
CA GLN A 61 -2.87 -8.39 6.89
C GLN A 61 -1.69 -9.04 7.61
N GLU A 62 -0.75 -9.61 6.85
CA GLU A 62 0.45 -10.19 7.43
C GLU A 62 1.29 -9.12 8.14
N PHE A 63 1.50 -7.99 7.48
CA PHE A 63 2.27 -6.90 8.07
C PHE A 63 1.60 -6.39 9.35
N ALA A 64 0.29 -6.20 9.34
CA ALA A 64 -0.46 -5.77 10.51
C ALA A 64 -0.37 -6.79 11.64
N SER A 65 -0.52 -8.08 11.33
CA SER A 65 -0.44 -9.14 12.35
C SER A 65 0.90 -9.12 13.07
N ALA A 66 1.98 -8.84 12.34
CA ALA A 66 3.31 -8.81 12.92
C ALA A 66 3.64 -7.48 13.62
N ASN A 67 3.00 -6.38 13.23
CA ASN A 67 3.48 -5.04 13.58
C ASN A 67 2.44 -4.10 14.18
N ALA A 68 1.15 -4.49 14.28
CA ALA A 68 0.09 -3.57 14.71
C ALA A 68 0.34 -2.99 16.10
N GLU A 69 0.84 -3.81 17.03
CA GLU A 69 1.16 -3.34 18.36
C GLU A 69 2.25 -2.27 18.32
N LEU A 70 3.25 -2.46 17.45
CA LEU A 70 4.36 -1.52 17.33
C LEU A 70 3.91 -0.18 16.75
N TYR A 71 3.22 -0.19 15.60
CA TYR A 71 2.85 1.08 14.98
C TYR A 71 1.75 1.80 15.77
N SER A 72 0.86 1.08 16.45
CA SER A 72 -0.13 1.70 17.32
C SER A 72 0.55 2.42 18.49
N ARG A 73 1.60 1.82 19.01
CA ARG A 73 2.33 2.37 20.16
C ARG A 73 2.96 3.73 19.84
N ILE A 74 3.33 3.96 18.58
CA ILE A 74 3.91 5.25 18.16
C ILE A 74 2.90 6.14 17.43
N GLY A 75 1.61 5.86 17.61
CA GLY A 75 0.53 6.74 17.13
C GLY A 75 0.21 6.64 15.66
N ILE A 76 0.63 5.55 14.98
CA ILE A 76 0.34 5.34 13.57
C ILE A 76 -0.92 4.49 13.46
N GLY A 77 -1.96 5.03 12.78
CA GLY A 77 -3.19 4.30 12.52
C GLY A 77 -3.04 3.36 11.31
N GLU A 78 -4.05 2.54 11.09
CA GLU A 78 -4.05 1.52 10.03
C GLU A 78 -3.87 2.14 8.64
N ASP A 79 -4.58 3.24 8.36
CA ASP A 79 -4.51 3.92 7.08
C ASP A 79 -3.08 4.40 6.79
N LYS A 80 -2.50 5.11 7.74
CA LYS A 80 -1.13 5.63 7.59
C LYS A 80 -0.12 4.49 7.53
N ALA A 81 -0.33 3.43 8.29
CA ALA A 81 0.55 2.26 8.24
C ALA A 81 0.58 1.64 6.84
N GLY A 82 -0.57 1.51 6.21
CA GLY A 82 -0.65 1.01 4.82
C GLY A 82 0.05 1.93 3.84
N HIS A 83 -0.17 3.22 3.97
CA HIS A 83 0.46 4.24 3.14
C HIS A 83 2.00 4.15 3.23
N LEU A 84 2.52 4.11 4.44
CA LEU A 84 3.97 4.01 4.67
C LEU A 84 4.52 2.66 4.21
N PHE A 85 3.78 1.57 4.39
CA PHE A 85 4.17 0.25 3.92
C PHE A 85 4.42 0.27 2.41
N TRP A 86 3.50 0.86 1.64
CA TRP A 86 3.69 1.00 0.20
C TRP A 86 4.91 1.85 -0.13
N LEU A 87 5.03 3.02 0.52
CA LEU A 87 6.12 3.96 0.22
C LEU A 87 7.49 3.35 0.48
N VAL A 88 7.63 2.54 1.51
CA VAL A 88 8.87 1.82 1.78
C VAL A 88 9.16 0.80 0.67
N ARG A 89 8.13 0.03 0.26
CA ARG A 89 8.30 -0.99 -0.77
C ARG A 89 8.67 -0.43 -2.13
N MET A 90 8.11 0.71 -2.49
CA MET A 90 8.40 1.28 -3.81
C MET A 90 9.74 2.01 -3.86
N GLY A 91 10.42 2.16 -2.74
CA GLY A 91 11.71 2.83 -2.71
C GLY A 91 11.64 4.35 -2.85
N SER A 92 10.57 4.95 -2.32
CA SER A 92 10.34 6.40 -2.44
C SER A 92 11.32 7.25 -1.65
N GLY A 93 12.03 6.64 -0.68
CA GLY A 93 12.84 7.38 0.28
C GLY A 93 12.08 7.77 1.54
N VAL A 94 10.75 7.70 1.52
CA VAL A 94 9.92 7.93 2.71
C VAL A 94 9.95 6.66 3.57
N SER A 95 9.98 6.81 4.87
CA SER A 95 10.03 5.67 5.78
C SER A 95 9.24 5.94 7.06
N PHE A 96 9.04 4.89 7.85
CA PHE A 96 8.37 5.01 9.16
C PHE A 96 9.14 5.91 10.12
N THR A 97 10.43 6.09 9.90
CA THR A 97 11.31 6.85 10.81
C THR A 97 11.21 8.36 10.64
N ASP A 98 10.60 8.84 9.54
CA ASP A 98 10.70 10.26 9.16
C ASP A 98 10.15 11.24 10.19
N ASP A 99 9.13 10.84 10.96
CA ASP A 99 8.46 11.72 11.92
C ASP A 99 9.05 11.62 13.32
N PHE A 100 10.11 10.84 13.52
CA PHE A 100 10.64 10.57 14.86
C PHE A 100 12.08 11.04 15.02
N LYS A 101 12.41 11.44 16.25
CA LYS A 101 13.74 11.96 16.55
C LYS A 101 14.74 10.83 16.85
N THR A 102 15.95 10.99 16.37
CA THR A 102 17.05 10.07 16.66
C THR A 102 17.24 9.93 18.18
N GLY A 103 17.46 8.70 18.60
CA GLY A 103 17.72 8.39 20.01
C GLY A 103 16.48 8.14 20.86
N THR A 104 15.29 8.23 20.28
CA THR A 104 14.05 7.97 20.99
C THR A 104 13.61 6.50 20.86
N VAL A 105 12.75 6.06 21.78
CA VAL A 105 12.14 4.72 21.72
C VAL A 105 11.27 4.63 20.46
N GLU A 106 10.54 5.71 20.14
CA GLU A 106 9.69 5.77 18.94
C GLU A 106 10.50 5.53 17.67
N MET A 107 11.69 6.13 17.58
CA MET A 107 12.59 5.92 16.45
C MET A 107 13.01 4.45 16.34
N GLN A 108 13.30 3.79 17.44
CA GLN A 108 13.67 2.37 17.44
C GLN A 108 12.53 1.50 16.94
N ILE A 109 11.31 1.81 17.36
CA ILE A 109 10.11 1.10 16.91
C ILE A 109 9.92 1.33 15.40
N ALA A 110 10.05 2.58 14.95
CA ALA A 110 9.92 2.92 13.53
C ALA A 110 10.95 2.19 12.66
N LYS A 111 12.18 2.03 13.14
CA LYS A 111 13.20 1.27 12.43
C LYS A 111 12.84 -0.20 12.27
N LYS A 112 12.19 -0.80 13.27
CA LYS A 112 11.72 -2.18 13.19
C LYS A 112 10.62 -2.31 12.15
N LEU A 113 9.74 -1.30 12.06
CA LEU A 113 8.69 -1.27 11.04
C LEU A 113 9.27 -1.21 9.64
N ASP A 114 10.27 -0.36 9.42
CA ASP A 114 10.96 -0.26 8.14
C ASP A 114 11.60 -1.60 7.74
N THR A 115 12.29 -2.23 8.67
CA THR A 115 12.93 -3.52 8.44
C THR A 115 11.89 -4.58 8.05
N SER A 116 10.76 -4.60 8.76
CA SER A 116 9.68 -5.53 8.47
C SER A 116 9.08 -5.28 7.08
N ALA A 117 8.86 -4.02 6.73
CA ALA A 117 8.31 -3.66 5.42
C ALA A 117 9.26 -4.06 4.27
N ARG A 118 10.54 -3.85 4.45
CA ARG A 118 11.55 -4.18 3.42
C ARG A 118 11.66 -5.66 3.13
N LYS A 119 11.27 -6.52 4.05
CA LYS A 119 11.27 -7.98 3.82
C LYS A 119 10.34 -8.40 2.70
N TYR A 120 9.33 -7.58 2.40
CA TYR A 120 8.39 -7.86 1.32
C TYR A 120 8.97 -7.60 -0.08
N GLY A 121 10.12 -6.93 -0.16
CA GLY A 121 10.76 -6.61 -1.43
C GLY A 121 10.14 -5.41 -2.12
N GLU A 122 10.71 -5.04 -3.25
CA GLU A 122 10.23 -3.91 -4.04
C GLU A 122 8.87 -4.20 -4.67
N ALA A 123 8.08 -3.15 -4.85
CA ALA A 123 6.78 -3.24 -5.50
C ALA A 123 6.56 -2.04 -6.41
N HIS A 124 5.93 -2.29 -7.56
CA HIS A 124 5.66 -1.28 -8.59
C HIS A 124 4.26 -1.47 -9.13
N VAL A 125 3.63 -0.37 -9.53
CA VAL A 125 2.30 -0.38 -10.17
C VAL A 125 2.46 -0.16 -11.66
N MET A 126 1.78 -0.96 -12.47
CA MET A 126 1.73 -0.77 -13.91
C MET A 126 0.34 -1.08 -14.45
N PRO A 127 -0.14 -0.29 -15.43
CA PRO A 127 -1.36 -0.66 -16.15
C PRO A 127 -1.14 -1.96 -16.92
N ASN A 128 -2.15 -2.81 -16.98
CA ASN A 128 -2.13 -4.02 -17.80
C ASN A 128 -2.87 -3.80 -19.12
N ASP A 129 -2.88 -4.82 -19.97
CA ASP A 129 -3.51 -4.74 -21.29
C ASP A 129 -5.03 -4.62 -21.24
N GLU A 130 -5.63 -4.88 -20.10
CA GLU A 130 -7.08 -4.84 -19.91
C GLU A 130 -7.56 -3.52 -19.32
N GLY A 131 -6.66 -2.54 -19.15
CA GLY A 131 -7.00 -1.25 -18.57
C GLY A 131 -7.09 -1.24 -17.06
N GLU A 132 -6.62 -2.30 -16.42
CA GLU A 132 -6.56 -2.39 -14.96
C GLU A 132 -5.13 -2.13 -14.49
N LEU A 133 -4.99 -1.90 -13.18
CA LEU A 133 -3.68 -1.73 -12.56
C LEU A 133 -3.25 -3.02 -11.85
N ASP A 134 -2.00 -3.40 -12.04
CA ASP A 134 -1.39 -4.52 -11.35
C ASP A 134 -0.20 -4.04 -10.53
N ILE A 135 0.05 -4.73 -9.42
CA ILE A 135 1.24 -4.51 -8.61
C ILE A 135 2.20 -5.68 -8.85
N PHE A 136 3.40 -5.36 -9.24
CA PHE A 136 4.47 -6.34 -9.46
C PHE A 136 5.46 -6.25 -8.31
N THR A 137 5.94 -7.40 -7.85
CA THR A 137 6.90 -7.51 -6.76
C THR A 137 8.13 -8.26 -7.24
N GLY A 138 9.27 -7.89 -6.73
CA GLY A 138 10.50 -8.62 -7.08
C GLY A 138 11.70 -7.77 -7.28
#